data_9b9f845f2e5e44e19727b6f2a57b3362
#
_entry.id   9b9f845f2e5e44e19727b6f2a57b3362
#
_cell.length_a   1.000
_cell.length_b   1.000
_cell.length_c   1.000
_cell.angle_alpha   90.00
_cell.angle_beta   90.00
_cell.angle_gamma   90.00
#
_symmetry.space_group_name_H-M   'P 1'
#
loop_
_entity.id
_entity.type
_entity.pdbx_description
1 polymer ?
#
loop_
_entity_poly.entity_id
_entity_poly.type
_entity_poly.pdbx_seq_one_letter_code
_entity_poly.pdbx_strand_id
1 'polypeptide(L)'
;HVDMTLTRAKFEELISDLVESTRKPVRDALKEAKLKKEDIDKVLLVGGSTRIPMVQELVKEELGKEASKEVNPDEVVAMGASIQGGVLTGEVNDLVLLDVTPLSLGIETLGNVMTVLIPRNTTIPTTKKQVFSTAADNQPAVDIHILQGERPMAMDNKTLGHFQLTNIPPAPRGVPQIEVTFDIDANGIVNVKAKDLGTNKEQAITITASSNLSDEEIDRMMKEAEANKEADAKRKEEAEIRNDAEQMIFATEKAIKDL
;
A
#
# COMPACT_ATOMS: atom_id res chain seq x y z
N HIS A 1 -48.47 -17.19 3.71
CA HIS A 1 -47.31 -17.83 4.37
C HIS A 1 -46.67 -18.77 3.36
N VAL A 2 -45.37 -18.70 3.25
CA VAL A 2 -44.56 -19.68 2.51
C VAL A 2 -43.79 -20.47 3.57
N ASP A 3 -44.01 -21.79 3.59
CA ASP A 3 -43.28 -22.72 4.42
C ASP A 3 -42.37 -23.55 3.51
N MET A 4 -41.05 -23.45 3.76
CA MET A 4 -40.06 -24.12 2.92
C MET A 4 -38.97 -24.71 3.80
N THR A 5 -38.59 -25.93 3.56
CA THR A 5 -37.45 -26.58 4.20
C THR A 5 -36.21 -26.44 3.32
N LEU A 6 -35.19 -25.77 3.83
CA LEU A 6 -33.88 -25.70 3.23
C LEU A 6 -32.92 -26.71 3.89
N THR A 7 -32.49 -27.71 3.15
CA THR A 7 -31.47 -28.66 3.64
C THR A 7 -30.08 -28.05 3.65
N ARG A 8 -29.19 -28.53 4.52
CA ARG A 8 -27.77 -28.14 4.54
C ARG A 8 -27.13 -28.34 3.18
N ALA A 9 -27.32 -29.46 2.54
CA ALA A 9 -26.73 -29.73 1.22
C ALA A 9 -27.16 -28.71 0.16
N LYS A 10 -28.46 -28.34 0.14
CA LYS A 10 -28.94 -27.32 -0.81
C LYS A 10 -28.44 -25.93 -0.48
N PHE A 11 -28.28 -25.59 0.80
CA PHE A 11 -27.67 -24.35 1.23
C PHE A 11 -26.19 -24.28 0.77
N GLU A 12 -25.39 -25.31 1.05
CA GLU A 12 -23.98 -25.40 0.66
C GLU A 12 -23.80 -25.36 -0.86
N GLU A 13 -24.69 -26.02 -1.64
CA GLU A 13 -24.70 -25.90 -3.09
C GLU A 13 -24.86 -24.45 -3.55
N LEU A 14 -25.80 -23.70 -2.95
CA LEU A 14 -26.08 -22.32 -3.31
C LEU A 14 -24.96 -21.33 -2.99
N ILE A 15 -24.14 -21.61 -1.97
CA ILE A 15 -23.06 -20.74 -1.52
C ILE A 15 -21.68 -21.22 -1.97
N SER A 16 -21.59 -22.34 -2.67
CA SER A 16 -20.31 -23.00 -2.98
C SER A 16 -19.32 -22.08 -3.69
N ASP A 17 -19.79 -21.32 -4.68
CA ASP A 17 -18.94 -20.37 -5.43
C ASP A 17 -18.39 -19.24 -4.54
N LEU A 18 -19.22 -18.78 -3.59
CA LEU A 18 -18.80 -17.75 -2.63
C LEU A 18 -17.72 -18.29 -1.69
N VAL A 19 -17.91 -19.52 -1.19
CA VAL A 19 -16.94 -20.16 -0.30
C VAL A 19 -15.63 -20.45 -1.05
N GLU A 20 -15.69 -21.03 -2.25
CA GLU A 20 -14.51 -21.27 -3.08
C GLU A 20 -13.74 -19.99 -3.40
N SER A 21 -14.42 -18.86 -3.62
CA SER A 21 -13.78 -17.58 -3.88
C SER A 21 -12.86 -17.10 -2.73
N THR A 22 -13.07 -17.59 -1.51
CA THR A 22 -12.24 -17.25 -0.33
C THR A 22 -10.86 -17.94 -0.32
N ARG A 23 -10.63 -18.98 -1.14
CA ARG A 23 -9.33 -19.66 -1.24
C ARG A 23 -8.22 -18.74 -1.70
N LYS A 24 -8.53 -17.93 -2.72
CA LYS A 24 -7.52 -17.02 -3.31
C LYS A 24 -6.98 -16.02 -2.28
N PRO A 25 -7.81 -15.26 -1.54
CA PRO A 25 -7.34 -14.37 -0.47
C PRO A 25 -6.47 -15.05 0.59
N VAL A 26 -6.82 -16.27 1.00
CA VAL A 26 -6.01 -17.04 1.99
C VAL A 26 -4.62 -17.34 1.43
N ARG A 27 -4.55 -17.83 0.18
CA ARG A 27 -3.27 -18.15 -0.47
C ARG A 27 -2.45 -16.90 -0.74
N ASP A 28 -3.07 -15.81 -1.16
CA ASP A 28 -2.41 -14.54 -1.42
C ASP A 28 -1.81 -13.98 -0.12
N ALA A 29 -2.53 -14.04 1.00
CA ALA A 29 -2.03 -13.60 2.30
C ALA A 29 -0.80 -14.41 2.76
N LEU A 30 -0.80 -15.74 2.61
CA LEU A 30 0.35 -16.58 2.90
C LEU A 30 1.55 -16.23 2.03
N LYS A 31 1.32 -16.04 0.72
CA LYS A 31 2.36 -15.67 -0.24
C LYS A 31 2.98 -14.31 0.08
N GLU A 32 2.18 -13.31 0.40
CA GLU A 32 2.66 -11.99 0.78
C GLU A 32 3.44 -11.98 2.09
N ALA A 33 2.97 -12.74 3.07
CA ALA A 33 3.69 -12.96 4.32
C ALA A 33 4.97 -13.80 4.13
N LYS A 34 5.18 -14.42 2.96
CA LYS A 34 6.25 -15.37 2.67
C LYS A 34 6.26 -16.57 3.61
N LEU A 35 5.07 -16.96 4.06
CA LEU A 35 4.84 -18.09 4.95
C LEU A 35 4.26 -19.28 4.17
N LYS A 36 4.53 -20.47 4.68
CA LYS A 36 3.88 -21.72 4.26
C LYS A 36 2.81 -22.09 5.27
N LYS A 37 1.89 -22.98 4.92
CA LYS A 37 0.85 -23.47 5.83
C LYS A 37 1.41 -24.12 7.10
N GLU A 38 2.62 -24.70 7.01
CA GLU A 38 3.33 -25.32 8.13
C GLU A 38 3.79 -24.30 9.17
N ASP A 39 4.05 -23.04 8.73
CA ASP A 39 4.53 -21.94 9.57
C ASP A 39 3.39 -21.27 10.37
N ILE A 40 2.13 -21.66 10.11
CA ILE A 40 0.96 -21.11 10.83
C ILE A 40 0.81 -21.86 12.17
N ASP A 41 0.92 -21.14 13.27
CA ASP A 41 0.77 -21.74 14.61
C ASP A 41 -0.70 -22.00 14.94
N LYS A 42 -1.59 -21.05 14.66
CA LYS A 42 -2.99 -21.08 15.06
C LYS A 42 -3.90 -20.46 14.00
N VAL A 43 -5.08 -21.05 13.83
CA VAL A 43 -6.14 -20.56 12.95
C VAL A 43 -7.30 -20.07 13.81
N LEU A 44 -7.67 -18.81 13.66
CA LEU A 44 -8.83 -18.21 14.32
C LEU A 44 -9.88 -17.87 13.27
N LEU A 45 -11.12 -18.25 13.52
CA LEU A 45 -12.27 -17.91 12.69
C LEU A 45 -13.05 -16.76 13.34
N VAL A 46 -13.30 -15.72 12.57
CA VAL A 46 -13.95 -14.48 13.02
C VAL A 46 -15.15 -14.17 12.13
N GLY A 47 -16.26 -13.74 12.76
CA GLY A 47 -17.52 -13.43 12.09
C GLY A 47 -18.45 -14.64 11.95
N GLY A 48 -19.76 -14.37 11.99
CA GLY A 48 -20.80 -15.40 12.02
C GLY A 48 -20.80 -16.37 10.84
N SER A 49 -20.40 -15.89 9.63
CA SER A 49 -20.30 -16.73 8.42
C SER A 49 -19.27 -17.85 8.55
N THR A 50 -18.28 -17.72 9.43
CA THR A 50 -17.28 -18.77 9.67
C THR A 50 -17.81 -19.96 10.48
N ARG A 51 -19.05 -19.87 10.97
CA ARG A 51 -19.76 -21.00 11.57
C ARG A 51 -20.26 -22.02 10.55
N ILE A 52 -20.27 -21.65 9.27
CA ILE A 52 -20.69 -22.54 8.18
C ILE A 52 -19.66 -23.67 8.06
N PRO A 53 -20.08 -24.95 8.18
CA PRO A 53 -19.15 -26.08 8.14
C PRO A 53 -18.27 -26.10 6.89
N MET A 54 -18.83 -25.81 5.72
CA MET A 54 -18.10 -25.74 4.46
C MET A 54 -16.94 -24.72 4.48
N VAL A 55 -17.12 -23.58 5.16
CA VAL A 55 -16.05 -22.58 5.37
C VAL A 55 -14.95 -23.16 6.26
N GLN A 56 -15.31 -23.85 7.34
CA GLN A 56 -14.34 -24.46 8.25
C GLN A 56 -13.54 -25.58 7.57
N GLU A 57 -14.21 -26.40 6.75
CA GLU A 57 -13.58 -27.45 5.96
C GLU A 57 -12.57 -26.86 4.94
N LEU A 58 -12.97 -25.81 4.20
CA LEU A 58 -12.10 -25.12 3.25
C LEU A 58 -10.85 -24.56 3.94
N VAL A 59 -11.01 -23.86 5.06
CA VAL A 59 -9.88 -23.28 5.81
C VAL A 59 -8.95 -24.38 6.31
N LYS A 60 -9.50 -25.50 6.79
CA LYS A 60 -8.71 -26.66 7.21
C LYS A 60 -7.93 -27.29 6.04
N GLU A 61 -8.53 -27.38 4.85
CA GLU A 61 -7.85 -27.87 3.65
C GLU A 61 -6.67 -26.96 3.24
N GLU A 62 -6.90 -25.63 3.21
CA GLU A 62 -5.90 -24.68 2.80
C GLU A 62 -4.74 -24.56 3.79
N LEU A 63 -5.02 -24.52 5.09
CA LEU A 63 -4.02 -24.30 6.14
C LEU A 63 -3.51 -25.57 6.81
N GLY A 64 -4.14 -26.72 6.55
CA GLY A 64 -3.74 -28.01 7.13
C GLY A 64 -3.98 -28.11 8.65
N LYS A 65 -4.70 -27.15 9.24
CA LYS A 65 -4.99 -27.07 10.69
C LYS A 65 -6.45 -26.80 10.95
N GLU A 66 -6.96 -27.36 12.04
CA GLU A 66 -8.29 -27.03 12.53
C GLU A 66 -8.31 -25.64 13.18
N ALA A 67 -9.42 -24.94 13.01
CA ALA A 67 -9.61 -23.67 13.67
C ALA A 67 -9.70 -23.83 15.19
N SER A 68 -9.08 -22.92 15.92
CA SER A 68 -9.17 -22.86 17.37
C SER A 68 -10.61 -22.55 17.81
N LYS A 69 -11.05 -23.23 18.87
CA LYS A 69 -12.37 -23.01 19.50
C LYS A 69 -12.30 -22.12 20.73
N GLU A 70 -11.15 -21.49 20.99
CA GLU A 70 -10.91 -20.69 22.20
C GLU A 70 -11.62 -19.34 22.17
N VAL A 71 -11.98 -18.85 20.98
CA VAL A 71 -12.68 -17.57 20.83
C VAL A 71 -14.06 -17.77 20.20
N ASN A 72 -15.03 -16.98 20.64
CA ASN A 72 -16.34 -16.92 20.01
C ASN A 72 -16.25 -16.04 18.74
N PRO A 73 -16.54 -16.57 17.54
CA PRO A 73 -16.45 -15.80 16.29
C PRO A 73 -17.31 -14.54 16.24
N ASP A 74 -18.41 -14.49 17.02
CA ASP A 74 -19.33 -13.36 17.04
C ASP A 74 -18.87 -12.23 17.99
N GLU A 75 -18.07 -12.55 19.01
CA GLU A 75 -17.70 -11.64 20.10
C GLU A 75 -16.22 -11.20 20.03
N VAL A 76 -15.38 -11.94 19.32
CA VAL A 76 -13.92 -11.75 19.33
C VAL A 76 -13.49 -10.36 18.88
N VAL A 77 -14.22 -9.71 17.97
CA VAL A 77 -13.95 -8.32 17.54
C VAL A 77 -14.18 -7.35 18.68
N ALA A 78 -15.28 -7.50 19.44
CA ALA A 78 -15.55 -6.65 20.60
C ALA A 78 -14.51 -6.87 21.72
N MET A 79 -14.08 -8.11 21.93
CA MET A 79 -12.98 -8.44 22.85
C MET A 79 -11.67 -7.77 22.43
N GLY A 80 -11.30 -7.87 21.16
CA GLY A 80 -10.11 -7.22 20.62
C GLY A 80 -10.16 -5.70 20.75
N ALA A 81 -11.31 -5.09 20.47
CA ALA A 81 -11.51 -3.65 20.64
C ALA A 81 -11.36 -3.20 22.09
N SER A 82 -11.86 -3.98 23.05
CA SER A 82 -11.69 -3.64 24.48
C SER A 82 -10.24 -3.80 24.96
N ILE A 83 -9.52 -4.80 24.48
CA ILE A 83 -8.08 -4.97 24.76
C ILE A 83 -7.29 -3.77 24.18
N GLN A 84 -7.57 -3.37 22.93
CA GLN A 84 -6.95 -2.21 22.32
C GLN A 84 -7.27 -0.91 23.07
N GLY A 85 -8.49 -0.76 23.60
CA GLY A 85 -8.85 0.32 24.50
C GLY A 85 -7.94 0.34 25.73
N GLY A 86 -7.71 -0.80 26.36
CA GLY A 86 -6.78 -0.94 27.51
C GLY A 86 -5.32 -0.60 27.15
N VAL A 87 -4.86 -0.94 25.94
CA VAL A 87 -3.53 -0.54 25.45
C VAL A 87 -3.44 0.98 25.30
N LEU A 88 -4.45 1.62 24.71
CA LEU A 88 -4.48 3.07 24.51
C LEU A 88 -4.56 3.86 25.82
N THR A 89 -5.22 3.33 26.83
CA THR A 89 -5.29 3.94 28.18
C THR A 89 -4.07 3.64 29.06
N GLY A 90 -3.17 2.76 28.63
CA GLY A 90 -1.99 2.34 29.37
C GLY A 90 -2.27 1.30 30.46
N GLU A 91 -3.45 0.70 30.48
CA GLU A 91 -3.81 -0.39 31.41
C GLU A 91 -3.22 -1.74 30.98
N VAL A 92 -3.02 -1.92 29.68
CA VAL A 92 -2.37 -3.10 29.07
C VAL A 92 -1.07 -2.65 28.44
N ASN A 93 0.06 -3.15 28.92
CA ASN A 93 1.41 -2.70 28.50
C ASN A 93 2.26 -3.83 27.87
N ASP A 94 1.75 -5.05 27.83
CA ASP A 94 2.44 -6.25 27.36
C ASP A 94 2.02 -6.64 25.92
N LEU A 95 1.14 -5.86 25.31
CA LEU A 95 0.67 -6.06 23.94
C LEU A 95 1.04 -4.85 23.08
N VAL A 96 1.52 -5.13 21.87
CA VAL A 96 1.77 -4.13 20.83
C VAL A 96 0.95 -4.54 19.58
N LEU A 97 0.03 -3.67 19.17
CA LEU A 97 -0.62 -3.80 17.87
C LEU A 97 0.20 -3.02 16.86
N LEU A 98 0.64 -3.71 15.81
CA LEU A 98 1.30 -3.07 14.67
C LEU A 98 0.35 -3.14 13.48
N ASP A 99 0.06 -1.99 12.92
CA ASP A 99 -0.73 -1.87 11.70
C ASP A 99 0.18 -1.81 10.48
N VAL A 100 -0.37 -1.91 9.28
CA VAL A 100 0.36 -1.88 8.02
C VAL A 100 -0.30 -0.93 7.02
N THR A 101 0.50 -0.43 6.08
CA THR A 101 -0.02 0.37 4.98
C THR A 101 -0.85 -0.50 4.03
N PRO A 102 -2.10 -0.14 3.70
CA PRO A 102 -2.97 -0.95 2.83
C PRO A 102 -2.54 -0.91 1.37
N LEU A 103 -1.94 0.20 0.93
CA LEU A 103 -1.42 0.43 -0.41
C LEU A 103 -0.07 1.12 -0.35
N SER A 104 0.71 1.00 -1.44
CA SER A 104 1.99 1.67 -1.60
C SER A 104 1.82 3.19 -1.64
N LEU A 105 2.79 3.90 -1.07
CA LEU A 105 2.88 5.36 -1.08
C LEU A 105 4.15 5.78 -1.83
N GLY A 106 4.02 6.81 -2.63
CA GLY A 106 5.13 7.32 -3.43
C GLY A 106 4.86 8.70 -3.99
N ILE A 107 5.73 9.13 -4.89
CA ILE A 107 5.61 10.39 -5.60
C ILE A 107 5.70 10.18 -7.11
N GLU A 108 5.13 11.12 -7.85
CA GLU A 108 5.34 11.21 -9.29
C GLU A 108 6.77 11.66 -9.58
N THR A 109 7.40 10.99 -10.55
CA THR A 109 8.75 11.29 -11.03
C THR A 109 8.77 11.43 -12.55
N LEU A 110 9.93 11.71 -13.12
CA LEU A 110 10.12 11.93 -14.55
C LEU A 110 9.50 10.80 -15.39
N GLY A 111 8.73 11.18 -16.42
CA GLY A 111 8.01 10.23 -17.28
C GLY A 111 6.64 9.84 -16.73
N ASN A 112 6.10 10.60 -15.77
CA ASN A 112 4.79 10.35 -15.11
C ASN A 112 4.72 8.97 -14.42
N VAL A 113 5.85 8.50 -13.91
CA VAL A 113 5.97 7.22 -13.21
C VAL A 113 5.80 7.45 -11.71
N MET A 114 5.09 6.56 -11.03
CA MET A 114 5.05 6.52 -9.58
C MET A 114 6.30 5.82 -9.04
N THR A 115 7.13 6.56 -8.34
CA THR A 115 8.25 6.01 -7.55
C THR A 115 7.77 5.72 -6.14
N VAL A 116 7.75 4.44 -5.78
CA VAL A 116 7.30 3.98 -4.47
C VAL A 116 8.39 4.19 -3.42
N LEU A 117 8.06 4.90 -2.32
CA LEU A 117 8.92 5.06 -1.15
C LEU A 117 8.53 4.10 -0.02
N ILE A 118 7.24 3.92 0.21
CA ILE A 118 6.72 2.97 1.21
C ILE A 118 5.86 1.93 0.49
N PRO A 119 6.32 0.69 0.36
CA PRO A 119 5.53 -0.40 -0.20
C PRO A 119 4.29 -0.71 0.66
N ARG A 120 3.24 -1.24 0.05
CA ARG A 120 2.09 -1.80 0.78
C ARG A 120 2.56 -2.86 1.78
N ASN A 121 1.76 -3.11 2.79
CA ASN A 121 2.06 -4.04 3.89
C ASN A 121 3.33 -3.67 4.69
N THR A 122 3.77 -2.41 4.62
CA THR A 122 4.83 -1.91 5.50
C THR A 122 4.25 -1.61 6.87
N THR A 123 4.85 -2.19 7.92
CA THR A 123 4.47 -1.93 9.32
C THR A 123 4.63 -0.46 9.67
N ILE A 124 3.64 0.11 10.35
CA ILE A 124 3.67 1.47 10.89
C ILE A 124 3.79 1.47 12.43
N PRO A 125 4.43 2.48 13.04
CA PRO A 125 5.00 3.69 12.43
C PRO A 125 6.24 3.39 11.58
N THR A 126 6.47 4.21 10.54
CA THR A 126 7.64 4.06 9.66
C THR A 126 8.06 5.39 9.05
N THR A 127 9.34 5.54 8.80
CA THR A 127 9.91 6.68 8.08
C THR A 127 10.79 6.19 6.93
N LYS A 128 10.57 6.71 5.72
CA LYS A 128 11.37 6.43 4.54
C LYS A 128 11.81 7.72 3.86
N LYS A 129 13.03 7.71 3.36
CA LYS A 129 13.65 8.86 2.69
C LYS A 129 14.28 8.42 1.38
N GLN A 130 14.18 9.31 0.39
CA GLN A 130 14.88 9.14 -0.88
C GLN A 130 15.29 10.50 -1.44
N VAL A 131 16.47 10.58 -2.05
CA VAL A 131 16.96 11.80 -2.70
C VAL A 131 16.59 11.76 -4.16
N PHE A 132 16.00 12.86 -4.62
CA PHE A 132 15.63 13.12 -6.00
C PHE A 132 16.38 14.35 -6.51
N SER A 133 16.20 14.68 -7.78
CA SER A 133 16.84 15.85 -8.39
C SER A 133 15.88 16.57 -9.34
N THR A 134 16.33 17.70 -9.89
CA THR A 134 15.58 18.46 -10.90
C THR A 134 15.63 17.78 -12.26
N ALA A 135 14.54 17.91 -13.02
CA ALA A 135 14.38 17.36 -14.37
C ALA A 135 14.84 18.33 -15.48
N ALA A 136 14.97 19.63 -15.17
CA ALA A 136 15.38 20.67 -16.10
C ALA A 136 16.47 21.56 -15.53
N ASP A 137 17.25 22.20 -16.41
CA ASP A 137 18.25 23.20 -16.03
C ASP A 137 17.60 24.43 -15.42
N ASN A 138 18.23 24.96 -14.37
CA ASN A 138 17.78 26.17 -13.66
C ASN A 138 16.33 26.09 -13.17
N GLN A 139 15.86 24.90 -12.85
CA GLN A 139 14.50 24.68 -12.33
C GLN A 139 14.35 25.32 -10.94
N PRO A 140 13.48 26.34 -10.79
CA PRO A 140 13.41 27.13 -9.54
C PRO A 140 12.56 26.46 -8.45
N ALA A 141 11.81 25.43 -8.81
CA ALA A 141 10.90 24.70 -7.91
C ALA A 141 10.76 23.25 -8.35
N VAL A 142 10.47 22.37 -7.41
CA VAL A 142 10.03 20.99 -7.67
C VAL A 142 8.62 20.77 -7.13
N ASP A 143 7.80 20.12 -7.94
CA ASP A 143 6.47 19.67 -7.53
C ASP A 143 6.57 18.29 -6.86
N ILE A 144 5.96 18.18 -5.70
CA ILE A 144 5.84 16.92 -4.97
C ILE A 144 4.37 16.48 -5.04
N HIS A 145 4.12 15.56 -5.97
CA HIS A 145 2.79 14.96 -6.15
C HIS A 145 2.76 13.60 -5.44
N ILE A 146 2.00 13.52 -4.35
CA ILE A 146 1.94 12.37 -3.44
C ILE A 146 0.83 11.45 -3.90
N LEU A 147 1.19 10.18 -4.07
CA LEU A 147 0.35 9.16 -4.67
C LEU A 147 0.19 7.96 -3.74
N GLN A 148 -0.97 7.31 -3.84
CA GLN A 148 -1.28 6.04 -3.20
C GLN A 148 -1.86 5.06 -4.21
N GLY A 149 -1.29 3.85 -4.30
CA GLY A 149 -1.77 2.80 -5.19
C GLY A 149 -0.67 1.86 -5.64
N GLU A 150 -1.03 0.94 -6.54
CA GLU A 150 -0.14 -0.14 -7.01
C GLU A 150 0.17 -0.04 -8.52
N ARG A 151 -0.33 1.00 -9.20
CA ARG A 151 -0.10 1.17 -10.63
C ARG A 151 1.21 1.91 -10.89
N PRO A 152 1.99 1.53 -11.93
CA PRO A 152 3.27 2.17 -12.24
C PRO A 152 3.16 3.62 -12.69
N MET A 153 2.04 3.99 -13.36
CA MET A 153 1.87 5.36 -13.87
C MET A 153 1.18 6.23 -12.82
N ALA A 154 1.68 7.45 -12.62
CA ALA A 154 1.18 8.37 -11.60
C ALA A 154 -0.32 8.64 -11.72
N MET A 155 -0.81 8.87 -12.94
CA MET A 155 -2.20 9.20 -13.23
C MET A 155 -3.21 8.09 -12.92
N ASP A 156 -2.73 6.86 -12.79
CA ASP A 156 -3.56 5.68 -12.51
C ASP A 156 -3.67 5.38 -11.01
N ASN A 157 -3.07 6.23 -10.15
CA ASN A 157 -3.08 6.12 -8.70
C ASN A 157 -3.87 7.27 -8.05
N LYS A 158 -4.23 7.10 -6.78
CA LYS A 158 -4.93 8.15 -6.01
C LYS A 158 -3.96 9.24 -5.60
N THR A 159 -4.29 10.48 -5.91
CA THR A 159 -3.60 11.67 -5.37
C THR A 159 -3.99 11.87 -3.91
N LEU A 160 -3.00 11.91 -3.03
CA LEU A 160 -3.18 12.23 -1.62
C LEU A 160 -2.93 13.70 -1.31
N GLY A 161 -2.03 14.32 -2.05
CA GLY A 161 -1.67 15.72 -1.87
C GLY A 161 -0.67 16.20 -2.90
N HIS A 162 -0.49 17.51 -2.93
CA HIS A 162 0.42 18.18 -3.85
C HIS A 162 0.98 19.44 -3.19
N PHE A 163 2.28 19.65 -3.28
CA PHE A 163 2.93 20.87 -2.82
C PHE A 163 4.22 21.14 -3.61
N GLN A 164 4.71 22.37 -3.54
CA GLN A 164 5.94 22.78 -4.21
C GLN A 164 7.03 23.14 -3.21
N LEU A 165 8.24 22.64 -3.44
CA LEU A 165 9.45 23.19 -2.86
C LEU A 165 10.03 24.25 -3.82
N THR A 166 9.99 25.52 -3.42
CA THR A 166 10.38 26.66 -4.22
C THR A 166 11.73 27.23 -3.81
N ASN A 167 12.24 28.20 -4.62
CA ASN A 167 13.51 28.89 -4.37
C ASN A 167 14.72 27.94 -4.36
N ILE A 168 14.73 26.98 -5.27
CA ILE A 168 15.90 26.16 -5.57
C ILE A 168 16.87 27.04 -6.37
N PRO A 169 18.17 27.14 -5.98
CA PRO A 169 19.15 27.91 -6.71
C PRO A 169 19.31 27.39 -8.15
N PRO A 170 19.57 28.29 -9.13
CA PRO A 170 19.87 27.87 -10.48
C PRO A 170 21.05 26.91 -10.52
N ALA A 171 20.85 25.75 -11.12
CA ALA A 171 21.85 24.72 -11.31
C ALA A 171 21.49 23.84 -12.50
N PRO A 172 22.43 23.13 -13.12
CA PRO A 172 22.15 22.13 -14.13
C PRO A 172 21.20 21.04 -13.56
N ARG A 173 20.36 20.47 -14.45
CA ARG A 173 19.48 19.34 -14.08
C ARG A 173 20.31 18.22 -13.44
N GLY A 174 19.76 17.52 -12.48
CA GLY A 174 20.43 16.44 -11.78
C GLY A 174 21.41 16.85 -10.68
N VAL A 175 21.74 18.16 -10.55
CA VAL A 175 22.68 18.67 -9.53
C VAL A 175 21.98 18.94 -8.18
N PRO A 176 20.81 19.63 -8.12
CA PRO A 176 20.12 19.83 -6.86
C PRO A 176 19.73 18.50 -6.22
N GLN A 177 19.90 18.39 -4.90
CA GLN A 177 19.55 17.19 -4.13
C GLN A 177 18.34 17.49 -3.25
N ILE A 178 17.21 16.89 -3.60
CA ILE A 178 15.93 17.08 -2.90
C ILE A 178 15.60 15.79 -2.14
N GLU A 179 15.80 15.81 -0.82
CA GLU A 179 15.40 14.70 0.04
C GLU A 179 13.88 14.75 0.26
N VAL A 180 13.18 13.72 -0.18
CA VAL A 180 11.77 13.51 0.14
C VAL A 180 11.66 12.49 1.26
N THR A 181 10.98 12.86 2.33
CA THR A 181 10.76 12.04 3.50
C THR A 181 9.26 11.75 3.64
N PHE A 182 8.89 10.49 3.74
CA PHE A 182 7.59 10.02 4.18
C PHE A 182 7.69 9.54 5.61
N ASP A 183 6.88 10.10 6.49
CA ASP A 183 6.79 9.72 7.90
C ASP A 183 5.34 9.37 8.23
N ILE A 184 5.09 8.12 8.63
CA ILE A 184 3.77 7.62 9.01
C ILE A 184 3.80 7.30 10.50
N ASP A 185 2.91 7.92 11.26
CA ASP A 185 2.78 7.66 12.68
C ASP A 185 1.96 6.40 12.98
N ALA A 186 1.84 6.04 14.26
CA ALA A 186 1.07 4.87 14.71
C ALA A 186 -0.44 4.98 14.43
N ASN A 187 -0.96 6.16 14.11
CA ASN A 187 -2.36 6.39 13.78
C ASN A 187 -2.60 6.41 12.26
N GLY A 188 -1.56 6.16 11.45
CA GLY A 188 -1.65 6.19 10.00
C GLY A 188 -1.64 7.59 9.39
N ILE A 189 -1.30 8.62 10.16
CA ILE A 189 -1.15 9.99 9.65
C ILE A 189 0.16 10.07 8.87
N VAL A 190 0.07 10.52 7.62
CA VAL A 190 1.21 10.61 6.70
C VAL A 190 1.70 12.06 6.63
N ASN A 191 2.95 12.28 7.02
CA ASN A 191 3.65 13.54 6.82
C ASN A 191 4.65 13.38 5.68
N VAL A 192 4.58 14.24 4.69
CA VAL A 192 5.53 14.25 3.57
C VAL A 192 6.28 15.56 3.57
N LYS A 193 7.61 15.48 3.59
CA LYS A 193 8.53 16.61 3.59
C LYS A 193 9.46 16.52 2.40
N ALA A 194 9.68 17.65 1.73
CA ALA A 194 10.75 17.82 0.74
C ALA A 194 11.76 18.84 1.26
N LYS A 195 13.04 18.53 1.18
CA LYS A 195 14.15 19.38 1.63
C LYS A 195 15.23 19.46 0.58
N ASP A 196 15.59 20.69 0.18
CA ASP A 196 16.80 20.94 -0.60
C ASP A 196 18.03 20.84 0.33
N LEU A 197 18.87 19.83 0.09
CA LEU A 197 20.06 19.57 0.92
C LEU A 197 21.14 20.64 0.74
N GLY A 198 21.13 21.37 -0.38
CA GLY A 198 22.08 22.46 -0.64
C GLY A 198 21.77 23.73 0.15
N THR A 199 20.49 24.09 0.25
CA THR A 199 20.04 25.33 0.92
C THR A 199 19.41 25.10 2.29
N ASN A 200 19.13 23.86 2.66
CA ASN A 200 18.34 23.47 3.84
C ASN A 200 16.89 24.00 3.86
N LYS A 201 16.40 24.54 2.75
CA LYS A 201 14.98 24.91 2.63
C LYS A 201 14.12 23.66 2.59
N GLU A 202 13.00 23.71 3.30
CA GLU A 202 12.06 22.61 3.36
C GLU A 202 10.61 23.06 3.27
N GLN A 203 9.76 22.18 2.78
CA GLN A 203 8.31 22.31 2.75
C GLN A 203 7.70 20.95 3.09
N ALA A 204 6.56 20.96 3.77
CA ALA A 204 5.89 19.74 4.18
C ALA A 204 4.36 19.87 4.07
N ILE A 205 3.72 18.71 3.96
CA ILE A 205 2.25 18.57 4.04
C ILE A 205 1.92 17.41 4.99
N THR A 206 0.82 17.56 5.72
CA THR A 206 0.25 16.49 6.54
C THR A 206 -1.04 16.00 5.89
N ILE A 207 -1.12 14.70 5.65
CA ILE A 207 -2.28 14.03 5.07
C ILE A 207 -2.98 13.28 6.21
N THR A 208 -4.17 13.76 6.57
CA THR A 208 -4.96 13.20 7.67
C THR A 208 -5.91 12.10 7.19
N ALA A 209 -6.45 11.33 8.12
CA ALA A 209 -7.32 10.18 7.86
C ALA A 209 -8.60 10.48 7.04
N SER A 210 -8.97 11.75 6.84
CA SER A 210 -10.09 12.15 5.98
C SER A 210 -9.89 11.83 4.48
N SER A 211 -8.65 11.48 4.09
CA SER A 211 -8.29 11.00 2.76
C SER A 211 -8.20 9.48 2.65
N ASN A 212 -8.52 8.74 3.71
CA ASN A 212 -8.45 7.28 3.70
C ASN A 212 -9.43 6.70 2.68
N LEU A 213 -8.94 5.66 1.99
CA LEU A 213 -9.75 4.84 1.11
C LEU A 213 -10.67 3.94 1.94
N SER A 214 -11.88 3.68 1.45
CA SER A 214 -12.70 2.58 1.97
C SER A 214 -12.09 1.23 1.55
N ASP A 215 -12.43 0.17 2.26
CA ASP A 215 -11.99 -1.19 1.92
C ASP A 215 -12.39 -1.58 0.49
N GLU A 216 -13.56 -1.13 0.03
CA GLU A 216 -14.04 -1.35 -1.34
C GLU A 216 -13.19 -0.62 -2.38
N GLU A 217 -12.72 0.60 -2.07
CA GLU A 217 -11.82 1.35 -2.94
C GLU A 217 -10.44 0.71 -3.00
N ILE A 218 -9.92 0.23 -1.87
CA ILE A 218 -8.65 -0.51 -1.80
C ILE A 218 -8.74 -1.78 -2.66
N ASP A 219 -9.78 -2.57 -2.50
CA ASP A 219 -10.05 -3.78 -3.28
C ASP A 219 -10.17 -3.50 -4.77
N ARG A 220 -10.85 -2.41 -5.16
CA ARG A 220 -10.96 -1.99 -6.54
C ARG A 220 -9.61 -1.64 -7.11
N MET A 221 -8.81 -0.82 -6.43
CA MET A 221 -7.47 -0.42 -6.88
C MET A 221 -6.53 -1.61 -7.04
N MET A 222 -6.62 -2.59 -6.15
CA MET A 222 -5.85 -3.84 -6.24
C MET A 222 -6.25 -4.67 -7.46
N LYS A 223 -7.54 -4.83 -7.71
CA LYS A 223 -8.06 -5.56 -8.88
C LYS A 223 -7.69 -4.87 -10.18
N GLU A 224 -7.79 -3.54 -10.23
CA GLU A 224 -7.38 -2.74 -11.39
C GLU A 224 -5.88 -2.86 -11.68
N ALA A 225 -5.03 -2.85 -10.64
CA ALA A 225 -3.59 -3.04 -10.78
C ALA A 225 -3.25 -4.44 -11.34
N GLU A 226 -3.88 -5.48 -10.83
CA GLU A 226 -3.65 -6.85 -11.34
C GLU A 226 -4.17 -7.03 -12.78
N ALA A 227 -5.36 -6.48 -13.09
CA ALA A 227 -5.96 -6.57 -14.43
C ALA A 227 -5.14 -5.85 -15.52
N ASN A 228 -4.43 -4.77 -15.15
CA ASN A 228 -3.66 -3.96 -16.10
C ASN A 228 -2.15 -4.24 -16.06
N LYS A 229 -1.69 -5.17 -15.26
CA LYS A 229 -0.28 -5.44 -14.95
C LYS A 229 0.64 -5.53 -16.18
N GLU A 230 0.23 -6.27 -17.22
CA GLU A 230 1.03 -6.43 -18.44
C GLU A 230 1.07 -5.14 -19.27
N ALA A 231 -0.05 -4.45 -19.39
CA ALA A 231 -0.14 -3.18 -20.13
C ALA A 231 0.67 -2.09 -19.40
N ASP A 232 0.57 -2.05 -18.08
CA ASP A 232 1.29 -1.10 -17.23
C ASP A 232 2.79 -1.34 -17.23
N ALA A 233 3.23 -2.60 -17.26
CA ALA A 233 4.65 -2.94 -17.37
C ALA A 233 5.24 -2.38 -18.65
N LYS A 234 4.55 -2.50 -19.79
CA LYS A 234 4.98 -1.92 -21.07
C LYS A 234 5.04 -0.40 -21.02
N ARG A 235 4.01 0.25 -20.49
CA ARG A 235 3.97 1.72 -20.37
C ARG A 235 5.12 2.25 -19.51
N LYS A 236 5.44 1.55 -18.43
CA LYS A 236 6.57 1.88 -17.57
C LYS A 236 7.91 1.72 -18.31
N GLU A 237 8.10 0.59 -18.98
CA GLU A 237 9.31 0.33 -19.78
C GLU A 237 9.50 1.39 -20.87
N GLU A 238 8.44 1.76 -21.59
CA GLU A 238 8.48 2.83 -22.59
C GLU A 238 8.88 4.18 -21.98
N ALA A 239 8.36 4.51 -20.78
CA ALA A 239 8.71 5.73 -20.07
C ALA A 239 10.18 5.72 -19.61
N GLU A 240 10.67 4.59 -19.09
CA GLU A 240 12.06 4.40 -18.66
C GLU A 240 13.03 4.52 -19.86
N ILE A 241 12.74 3.84 -20.96
CA ILE A 241 13.54 3.94 -22.19
C ILE A 241 13.60 5.38 -22.71
N ARG A 242 12.48 6.11 -22.70
CA ARG A 242 12.46 7.52 -23.11
C ARG A 242 13.31 8.38 -22.19
N ASN A 243 13.20 8.21 -20.88
CA ASN A 243 13.98 8.94 -19.89
C ASN A 243 15.48 8.69 -20.07
N ASP A 244 15.88 7.44 -20.27
CA ASP A 244 17.27 7.06 -20.51
C ASP A 244 17.80 7.69 -21.81
N ALA A 245 17.02 7.66 -22.87
CA ALA A 245 17.39 8.30 -24.14
C ALA A 245 17.56 9.81 -23.99
N GLU A 246 16.66 10.50 -23.27
CA GLU A 246 16.79 11.94 -22.99
C GLU A 246 18.01 12.26 -22.13
N GLN A 247 18.34 11.39 -21.16
CA GLN A 247 19.58 11.54 -20.37
C GLN A 247 20.83 11.38 -21.23
N MET A 248 20.86 10.40 -22.12
CA MET A 248 21.99 10.17 -23.04
C MET A 248 22.16 11.35 -24.00
N ILE A 249 21.09 11.88 -24.59
CA ILE A 249 21.09 13.04 -25.46
C ILE A 249 21.72 14.24 -24.71
N PHE A 250 21.20 14.53 -23.51
CA PHE A 250 21.72 15.66 -22.73
C PHE A 250 23.19 15.50 -22.33
N ALA A 251 23.61 14.32 -21.92
CA ALA A 251 25.02 14.06 -21.58
C ALA A 251 25.92 14.25 -22.78
N THR A 252 25.48 13.82 -23.98
CA THR A 252 26.22 13.98 -25.22
C THR A 252 26.30 15.44 -25.66
N GLU A 253 25.17 16.18 -25.63
CA GLU A 253 25.15 17.62 -25.94
C GLU A 253 26.05 18.44 -25.02
N LYS A 254 26.06 18.09 -23.73
CA LYS A 254 26.95 18.72 -22.74
C LYS A 254 28.41 18.43 -23.06
N ALA A 255 28.77 17.18 -23.34
CA ALA A 255 30.12 16.80 -23.69
C ALA A 255 30.61 17.52 -24.96
N ILE A 256 29.73 17.72 -25.95
CA ILE A 256 30.05 18.48 -27.18
C ILE A 256 30.28 19.98 -26.89
N LYS A 257 29.53 20.55 -25.93
CA LYS A 257 29.70 21.97 -25.55
C LYS A 257 30.96 22.23 -24.71
N ASP A 258 31.40 21.21 -23.99
CA ASP A 258 32.58 21.29 -23.12
C ASP A 258 33.89 20.99 -23.88
N LEU A 259 33.82 20.62 -25.18
CA LEU A 259 34.95 20.51 -26.14
C LEU A 259 35.25 21.83 -26.80
#